data_8aeeb51cd011ef49c61e8265389f9620
#
_entry.id   8aeeb51cd011ef49c61e8265389f9620
#
_cell.length_a   1.000
_cell.length_b   1.000
_cell.length_c   1.000
_cell.angle_alpha   90.00
_cell.angle_beta   90.00
_cell.angle_gamma   90.00
#
_symmetry.space_group_name_H-M   'P 1'
#
loop_
_entity.id
_entity.type
_entity.pdbx_description
1 polymer ?
#
loop_
_entity_poly.entity_id
_entity_poly.type
_entity_poly.pdbx_seq_one_letter_code
_entity_poly.pdbx_strand_id
1 'polypeptide(L)'
;TYYTKRYGFVDGKEEFVVLMPQAPMEAVVMVFNDNNGMIRNDSSFRVTEVKPAPYKVPRYNFSKKTQSFVKFAQEFSDECGYLSSSPQGDVYMSNNGKYRIDYFDQIRNVNGLVLKTPARISQVNGRIEVSAEQFRAMTIPMRMAILLHEYSHFYLNRNPSNEIEADLNGLNIYLKLGYPKIDIYNVFLSVFKTAPSEPNKRRFEKLDKFVKNHR
;
A
#
# COMPACT_ATOMS: atom_id res chain seq x y z
N THR A 1 -9.70 -10.29 0.47
CA THR A 1 -8.64 -9.26 0.65
C THR A 1 -8.48 -8.95 2.12
N TYR A 2 -7.24 -8.93 2.60
CA TYR A 2 -6.95 -8.48 3.97
C TYR A 2 -6.72 -6.98 3.96
N TYR A 3 -7.38 -6.26 4.87
CA TYR A 3 -7.08 -4.85 5.07
C TYR A 3 -5.64 -4.69 5.56
N THR A 4 -5.25 -5.45 6.57
CA THR A 4 -3.88 -5.48 7.09
C THR A 4 -3.58 -6.81 7.73
N LYS A 5 -2.29 -7.12 7.88
CA LYS A 5 -1.78 -8.25 8.67
C LYS A 5 -0.81 -7.73 9.70
N ARG A 6 -0.86 -8.27 10.91
CA ARG A 6 0.09 -7.99 11.98
C ARG A 6 0.63 -9.29 12.51
N TYR A 7 1.92 -9.29 12.75
CA TYR A 7 2.61 -10.40 13.39
C TYR A 7 3.13 -9.91 14.72
N GLY A 8 2.97 -10.70 15.74
CA GLY A 8 3.43 -10.39 17.08
C GLY A 8 3.67 -11.66 17.88
N PHE A 9 4.50 -11.55 18.89
CA PHE A 9 4.67 -12.58 19.89
C PHE A 9 3.76 -12.23 21.06
N VAL A 10 2.91 -13.19 21.48
CA VAL A 10 1.97 -12.98 22.60
C VAL A 10 2.46 -13.81 23.77
N ASP A 11 2.78 -13.14 24.86
CA ASP A 11 3.06 -13.74 26.16
C ASP A 11 2.10 -13.15 27.20
N GLY A 12 1.10 -13.93 27.59
CA GLY A 12 0.01 -13.49 28.44
C GLY A 12 -1.05 -12.69 27.68
N LYS A 13 -1.05 -11.37 27.79
CA LYS A 13 -2.04 -10.47 27.15
C LYS A 13 -1.36 -9.41 26.34
N GLU A 14 -1.79 -9.28 25.08
CA GLU A 14 -1.32 -8.25 24.15
C GLU A 14 -2.47 -7.45 23.59
N GLU A 15 -2.24 -6.18 23.30
CA GLU A 15 -3.18 -5.26 22.66
C GLU A 15 -2.63 -4.83 21.31
N PHE A 16 -3.41 -5.06 20.25
CA PHE A 16 -3.08 -4.65 18.90
C PHE A 16 -3.99 -3.52 18.45
N VAL A 17 -3.40 -2.38 18.07
CA VAL A 17 -4.13 -1.27 17.50
C VAL A 17 -3.94 -1.29 15.98
N VAL A 18 -5.05 -1.36 15.24
CA VAL A 18 -5.06 -1.30 13.78
C VAL A 18 -5.68 0.01 13.35
N LEU A 19 -4.88 0.85 12.68
CA LEU A 19 -5.35 2.12 12.12
C LEU A 19 -6.06 1.84 10.79
N MET A 20 -7.31 2.28 10.70
CA MET A 20 -8.15 2.18 9.51
C MET A 20 -8.61 3.59 9.11
N PRO A 21 -7.86 4.31 8.26
CA PRO A 21 -8.22 5.68 7.84
C PRO A 21 -9.58 5.77 7.17
N GLN A 22 -10.01 4.69 6.53
CA GLN A 22 -11.38 4.47 6.06
C GLN A 22 -12.03 3.48 7.01
N ALA A 23 -12.92 3.95 7.87
CA ALA A 23 -13.66 3.09 8.77
C ALA A 23 -14.63 2.22 7.95
N PRO A 24 -14.44 0.90 7.85
CA PRO A 24 -15.42 0.02 7.23
C PRO A 24 -16.65 -0.08 8.12
N MET A 25 -17.81 -0.34 7.54
CA MET A 25 -19.05 -0.62 8.31
C MET A 25 -18.91 -1.93 9.10
N GLU A 26 -18.18 -2.90 8.54
CA GLU A 26 -17.92 -4.19 9.15
C GLU A 26 -16.44 -4.57 8.98
N ALA A 27 -15.86 -5.20 9.99
CA ALA A 27 -14.51 -5.75 9.93
C ALA A 27 -14.49 -7.14 10.57
N VAL A 28 -13.85 -8.09 9.90
CA VAL A 28 -13.59 -9.42 10.43
C VAL A 28 -12.17 -9.48 10.93
N VAL A 29 -12.01 -9.80 12.21
CA VAL A 29 -10.71 -10.04 12.83
C VAL A 29 -10.45 -11.55 12.85
N MET A 30 -9.39 -11.97 12.16
CA MET A 30 -8.93 -13.36 12.18
C MET A 30 -7.59 -13.43 12.89
N VAL A 31 -7.48 -14.34 13.84
CA VAL A 31 -6.24 -14.57 14.61
C VAL A 31 -5.77 -15.99 14.34
N PHE A 32 -4.51 -16.12 13.96
CA PHE A 32 -3.89 -17.41 13.67
C PHE A 32 -2.66 -17.61 14.52
N ASN A 33 -2.43 -18.84 14.96
CA ASN A 33 -1.14 -19.23 15.48
C ASN A 33 -0.26 -19.69 14.30
N ASP A 34 0.78 -18.92 13.98
CA ASP A 34 1.69 -19.18 12.85
C ASP A 34 2.91 -20.04 13.25
N ASN A 35 2.88 -20.63 14.43
CA ASN A 35 3.93 -21.54 14.86
C ASN A 35 3.82 -22.88 14.14
N ASN A 36 4.87 -23.31 13.44
CA ASN A 36 5.00 -24.62 12.78
C ASN A 36 5.15 -25.79 13.78
N GLY A 37 4.97 -25.58 15.08
CA GLY A 37 5.04 -26.59 16.11
C GLY A 37 3.70 -27.18 16.48
N MET A 38 3.70 -28.34 17.17
CA MET A 38 2.48 -28.88 17.79
C MET A 38 1.86 -27.82 18.69
N ILE A 39 0.59 -27.49 18.41
CA ILE A 39 -0.22 -26.69 19.34
C ILE A 39 -0.37 -27.51 20.61
N ARG A 40 0.27 -27.11 21.68
CA ARG A 40 0.00 -27.68 22.99
C ARG A 40 -1.37 -27.18 23.45
N ASN A 41 -2.10 -28.00 24.24
CA ASN A 41 -3.41 -27.61 24.76
C ASN A 41 -3.36 -26.34 25.65
N ASP A 42 -2.16 -25.98 26.13
CA ASP A 42 -1.86 -24.77 26.94
C ASP A 42 -1.52 -23.52 26.10
N SER A 43 -1.36 -23.66 24.78
CA SER A 43 -1.06 -22.54 23.86
C SER A 43 -2.31 -21.98 23.17
N SER A 44 -3.47 -22.08 23.80
CA SER A 44 -4.71 -21.49 23.29
C SER A 44 -4.67 -19.95 23.44
N PHE A 45 -5.08 -19.25 22.41
CA PHE A 45 -5.34 -17.82 22.48
C PHE A 45 -6.81 -17.52 22.16
N ARG A 46 -7.32 -16.42 22.66
CA ARG A 46 -8.65 -15.92 22.30
C ARG A 46 -8.63 -14.39 22.17
N VAL A 47 -9.46 -13.87 21.28
CA VAL A 47 -9.76 -12.45 21.26
C VAL A 47 -10.76 -12.17 22.38
N THR A 48 -10.35 -11.35 23.35
CA THR A 48 -11.18 -11.02 24.51
C THR A 48 -12.04 -9.78 24.29
N GLU A 49 -11.57 -8.85 23.47
CA GLU A 49 -12.29 -7.62 23.18
C GLU A 49 -11.85 -7.04 21.83
N VAL A 50 -12.81 -6.53 21.06
CA VAL A 50 -12.58 -5.69 19.87
C VAL A 50 -13.40 -4.43 20.04
N LYS A 51 -12.74 -3.27 20.03
CA LYS A 51 -13.41 -1.98 20.19
C LYS A 51 -12.80 -0.92 19.30
N PRO A 52 -13.58 0.09 18.85
CA PRO A 52 -13.04 1.25 18.20
C PRO A 52 -12.08 1.97 19.15
N ALA A 53 -10.85 2.25 18.68
CA ALA A 53 -9.93 3.12 19.41
C ALA A 53 -10.22 4.59 19.00
N PRO A 54 -10.26 5.53 19.95
CA PRO A 54 -10.43 6.94 19.63
C PRO A 54 -9.20 7.42 18.85
N TYR A 55 -9.39 7.70 17.57
CA TYR A 55 -8.33 8.21 16.71
C TYR A 55 -8.79 9.52 16.05
N LYS A 56 -8.05 10.59 16.31
CA LYS A 56 -8.25 11.85 15.60
C LYS A 56 -7.47 11.77 14.29
N VAL A 57 -8.18 11.55 13.18
CA VAL A 57 -7.58 11.70 11.85
C VAL A 57 -7.06 13.13 11.73
N PRO A 58 -5.76 13.35 11.56
CA PRO A 58 -5.25 14.69 11.34
C PRO A 58 -5.91 15.30 10.10
N ARG A 59 -6.43 16.51 10.21
CA ARG A 59 -6.98 17.22 9.05
C ARG A 59 -5.82 17.83 8.27
N TYR A 60 -5.46 17.21 7.17
CA TYR A 60 -4.46 17.76 6.26
C TYR A 60 -5.12 18.40 5.05
N ASN A 61 -4.66 19.60 4.71
CA ASN A 61 -5.09 20.29 3.50
C ASN A 61 -4.28 19.80 2.31
N PHE A 62 -4.81 18.80 1.61
CA PHE A 62 -4.30 18.45 0.28
C PHE A 62 -4.93 19.34 -0.79
N SER A 63 -4.21 19.53 -1.91
CA SER A 63 -4.80 20.15 -3.09
C SER A 63 -6.03 19.35 -3.56
N LYS A 64 -7.01 20.00 -4.18
CA LYS A 64 -8.18 19.32 -4.77
C LYS A 64 -7.77 18.19 -5.71
N LYS A 65 -6.66 18.36 -6.44
CA LYS A 65 -6.10 17.35 -7.32
C LYS A 65 -5.65 16.11 -6.52
N THR A 66 -4.86 16.31 -5.47
CA THR A 66 -4.40 15.20 -4.61
C THR A 66 -5.56 14.51 -3.91
N GLN A 67 -6.54 15.26 -3.39
CA GLN A 67 -7.75 14.68 -2.76
C GLN A 67 -8.52 13.78 -3.74
N SER A 68 -8.71 14.24 -4.98
CA SER A 68 -9.40 13.46 -6.02
C SER A 68 -8.65 12.19 -6.39
N PHE A 69 -7.31 12.23 -6.47
CA PHE A 69 -6.52 11.03 -6.69
C PHE A 69 -6.58 10.08 -5.50
N VAL A 70 -6.41 10.59 -4.28
CA VAL A 70 -6.48 9.78 -3.06
C VAL A 70 -7.79 9.00 -3.01
N LYS A 71 -8.93 9.66 -3.26
CA LYS A 71 -10.22 8.99 -3.28
C LYS A 71 -10.26 7.87 -4.31
N PHE A 72 -9.83 8.13 -5.54
CA PHE A 72 -9.77 7.11 -6.60
C PHE A 72 -8.83 5.93 -6.25
N ALA A 73 -7.65 6.23 -5.72
CA ALA A 73 -6.69 5.21 -5.30
C ALA A 73 -7.20 4.35 -4.14
N GLN A 74 -7.96 4.95 -3.21
CA GLN A 74 -8.61 4.24 -2.11
C GLN A 74 -9.68 3.29 -2.63
N GLU A 75 -10.61 3.77 -3.46
CA GLU A 75 -11.66 2.96 -4.09
C GLU A 75 -11.04 1.77 -4.84
N PHE A 76 -10.03 2.03 -5.68
CA PHE A 76 -9.33 0.96 -6.38
C PHE A 76 -8.60 -0.02 -5.44
N SER A 77 -7.92 0.48 -4.41
CA SER A 77 -7.18 -0.38 -3.46
C SER A 77 -8.10 -1.30 -2.66
N ASP A 78 -9.28 -0.83 -2.31
CA ASP A 78 -10.29 -1.62 -1.59
C ASP A 78 -10.86 -2.74 -2.49
N GLU A 79 -11.15 -2.43 -3.75
CA GLU A 79 -11.88 -3.29 -4.66
C GLU A 79 -10.99 -4.20 -5.52
N CYS A 80 -9.71 -3.87 -5.74
CA CYS A 80 -8.85 -4.55 -6.73
C CYS A 80 -8.67 -6.07 -6.48
N GLY A 81 -9.00 -6.57 -5.29
CA GLY A 81 -9.05 -8.00 -5.01
C GLY A 81 -10.17 -8.75 -5.75
N TYR A 82 -11.22 -8.03 -6.15
CA TYR A 82 -12.44 -8.54 -6.80
C TYR A 82 -12.61 -8.05 -8.23
N LEU A 83 -11.90 -6.98 -8.59
CA LEU A 83 -11.95 -6.42 -9.95
C LEU A 83 -11.37 -7.40 -10.97
N SER A 84 -11.90 -7.37 -12.18
CA SER A 84 -11.32 -8.10 -13.30
C SER A 84 -9.94 -7.56 -13.68
N SER A 85 -9.11 -8.40 -14.23
CA SER A 85 -7.82 -8.06 -14.83
C SER A 85 -7.65 -8.89 -16.10
N SER A 86 -6.84 -8.42 -17.02
CA SER A 86 -6.59 -9.15 -18.26
C SER A 86 -5.15 -8.95 -18.75
N PRO A 87 -4.66 -9.76 -19.69
CA PRO A 87 -3.35 -9.54 -20.31
C PRO A 87 -3.25 -8.21 -21.07
N GLN A 88 -4.39 -7.63 -21.51
CA GLN A 88 -4.47 -6.34 -22.20
C GLN A 88 -4.63 -5.15 -21.26
N GLY A 89 -4.93 -5.41 -19.98
CA GLY A 89 -5.21 -4.41 -18.97
C GLY A 89 -6.66 -3.92 -18.98
N ASP A 90 -7.43 -4.29 -17.97
CA ASP A 90 -8.79 -3.79 -17.80
C ASP A 90 -8.74 -2.35 -17.27
N VAL A 91 -9.56 -1.48 -17.85
CA VAL A 91 -9.47 -0.03 -17.61
C VAL A 91 -10.38 0.40 -16.49
N TYR A 92 -9.80 1.04 -15.49
CA TYR A 92 -10.53 1.68 -14.37
C TYR A 92 -10.23 3.18 -14.39
N MET A 93 -11.28 3.97 -14.31
CA MET A 93 -11.19 5.43 -14.36
C MET A 93 -11.84 6.08 -13.16
N SER A 94 -11.25 7.18 -12.69
CA SER A 94 -11.91 8.04 -11.72
C SER A 94 -13.20 8.65 -12.30
N ASN A 95 -14.17 8.98 -11.44
CA ASN A 95 -15.49 9.52 -11.86
C ASN A 95 -15.38 10.78 -12.75
N ASN A 96 -14.30 11.54 -12.63
CA ASN A 96 -14.08 12.74 -13.44
C ASN A 96 -13.17 12.50 -14.65
N GLY A 97 -12.82 11.23 -14.93
CA GLY A 97 -11.99 10.83 -16.06
C GLY A 97 -10.51 11.27 -16.00
N LYS A 98 -10.06 11.89 -14.88
CA LYS A 98 -8.70 12.44 -14.80
C LYS A 98 -7.61 11.42 -14.50
N TYR A 99 -7.96 10.33 -13.83
CA TYR A 99 -7.03 9.29 -13.44
C TYR A 99 -7.46 7.98 -14.04
N ARG A 100 -6.49 7.21 -14.51
CA ARG A 100 -6.71 5.93 -15.15
C ARG A 100 -5.72 4.89 -14.62
N ILE A 101 -6.25 3.73 -14.27
CA ILE A 101 -5.50 2.51 -13.98
C ILE A 101 -5.84 1.49 -15.05
N ASP A 102 -4.81 0.89 -15.64
CA ASP A 102 -4.91 -0.29 -16.48
C ASP A 102 -4.46 -1.49 -15.64
N TYR A 103 -5.39 -2.39 -15.34
CA TYR A 103 -5.20 -3.51 -14.42
C TYR A 103 -4.88 -4.78 -15.21
N PHE A 104 -3.61 -5.07 -15.30
CA PHE A 104 -3.07 -6.24 -16.00
C PHE A 104 -2.99 -7.45 -15.08
N ASP A 105 -3.13 -8.66 -15.63
CA ASP A 105 -2.77 -9.87 -14.89
C ASP A 105 -1.33 -9.78 -14.41
N GLN A 106 -0.41 -9.42 -15.33
CA GLN A 106 1.00 -9.16 -15.09
C GLN A 106 1.48 -8.02 -16.00
N ILE A 107 2.25 -7.08 -15.47
CA ILE A 107 2.87 -6.04 -16.30
C ILE A 107 4.01 -6.67 -17.10
N ARG A 108 4.06 -6.36 -18.41
CA ARG A 108 5.11 -6.83 -19.32
C ARG A 108 5.85 -5.65 -19.97
N ASN A 109 7.11 -5.87 -20.30
CA ASN A 109 7.86 -4.92 -21.11
C ASN A 109 7.51 -5.09 -22.61
N VAL A 110 8.11 -4.26 -23.45
CA VAL A 110 7.91 -4.28 -24.91
C VAL A 110 8.32 -5.60 -25.58
N ASN A 111 9.17 -6.38 -24.94
CA ASN A 111 9.63 -7.70 -25.40
C ASN A 111 8.76 -8.85 -24.84
N GLY A 112 7.66 -8.55 -24.15
CA GLY A 112 6.75 -9.52 -23.55
C GLY A 112 7.25 -10.14 -22.23
N LEU A 113 8.40 -9.73 -21.70
CA LEU A 113 8.93 -10.22 -20.43
C LEU A 113 8.14 -9.65 -19.26
N VAL A 114 7.77 -10.51 -18.32
CA VAL A 114 7.07 -10.11 -17.08
C VAL A 114 7.99 -9.24 -16.21
N LEU A 115 7.47 -8.09 -15.81
CA LEU A 115 8.16 -7.20 -14.88
C LEU A 115 7.77 -7.52 -13.44
N LYS A 116 8.75 -7.46 -12.54
CA LYS A 116 8.54 -7.65 -11.10
C LYS A 116 8.11 -6.36 -10.39
N THR A 117 7.61 -5.36 -11.15
CA THR A 117 7.08 -4.14 -10.54
C THR A 117 5.59 -4.29 -10.26
N PRO A 118 5.11 -3.90 -9.07
CA PRO A 118 3.68 -3.96 -8.76
C PRO A 118 2.84 -2.94 -9.53
N ALA A 119 3.42 -1.79 -9.84
CA ALA A 119 2.81 -0.76 -10.66
C ALA A 119 3.89 0.07 -11.36
N ARG A 120 3.48 0.86 -12.36
CA ARG A 120 4.28 1.91 -12.99
C ARG A 120 3.39 2.98 -13.59
N ILE A 121 3.87 4.20 -13.65
CA ILE A 121 3.15 5.32 -14.25
C ILE A 121 3.80 5.77 -15.56
N SER A 122 2.99 6.06 -16.55
CA SER A 122 3.44 6.71 -17.78
C SER A 122 3.77 8.17 -17.51
N GLN A 123 5.02 8.56 -17.74
CA GLN A 123 5.47 9.95 -17.58
C GLN A 123 4.96 10.87 -18.70
N VAL A 124 4.29 10.32 -19.71
CA VAL A 124 3.70 11.08 -20.82
C VAL A 124 2.27 11.54 -20.53
N ASN A 125 1.46 10.64 -19.93
CA ASN A 125 0.03 10.87 -19.79
C ASN A 125 -0.54 10.56 -18.40
N GLY A 126 0.28 10.12 -17.45
CA GLY A 126 -0.14 9.83 -16.08
C GLY A 126 -1.00 8.56 -15.91
N ARG A 127 -1.06 7.69 -16.94
CA ARG A 127 -1.72 6.39 -16.86
C ARG A 127 -0.91 5.45 -15.95
N ILE A 128 -1.57 4.80 -15.02
CA ILE A 128 -0.94 3.84 -14.10
C ILE A 128 -1.25 2.43 -14.59
N GLU A 129 -0.24 1.62 -14.77
CA GLU A 129 -0.35 0.18 -15.00
C GLU A 129 -0.14 -0.54 -13.67
N VAL A 130 -1.01 -1.51 -13.36
CA VAL A 130 -0.99 -2.25 -12.09
C VAL A 130 -1.02 -3.75 -12.37
N SER A 131 -0.18 -4.52 -11.66
CA SER A 131 -0.16 -5.98 -11.70
C SER A 131 -1.15 -6.58 -10.70
N ALA A 132 -2.17 -7.28 -11.20
CA ALA A 132 -3.16 -7.97 -10.36
C ALA A 132 -2.51 -9.05 -9.49
N GLU A 133 -1.58 -9.83 -10.05
CA GLU A 133 -0.84 -10.85 -9.31
C GLU A 133 -0.19 -10.29 -8.04
N GLN A 134 0.46 -9.13 -8.15
CA GLN A 134 1.13 -8.53 -7.01
C GLN A 134 0.17 -7.76 -6.09
N PHE A 135 -0.75 -6.96 -6.65
CA PHE A 135 -1.68 -6.17 -5.85
C PHE A 135 -2.64 -7.02 -5.02
N ARG A 136 -3.12 -8.15 -5.55
CA ARG A 136 -4.00 -9.05 -4.79
C ARG A 136 -3.31 -9.68 -3.58
N ALA A 137 -1.98 -9.85 -3.63
CA ALA A 137 -1.19 -10.34 -2.50
C ALA A 137 -0.92 -9.27 -1.42
N MET A 138 -1.11 -7.99 -1.74
CA MET A 138 -0.81 -6.87 -0.85
C MET A 138 -2.01 -6.47 0.01
N THR A 139 -1.73 -5.89 1.18
CA THR A 139 -2.73 -5.23 2.01
C THR A 139 -3.17 -3.90 1.40
N ILE A 140 -4.34 -3.40 1.77
CA ILE A 140 -4.84 -2.10 1.27
C ILE A 140 -3.85 -0.95 1.54
N PRO A 141 -3.28 -0.80 2.74
CA PRO A 141 -2.24 0.19 2.98
C PRO A 141 -1.01 0.05 2.06
N MET A 142 -0.56 -1.17 1.76
CA MET A 142 0.56 -1.40 0.85
C MET A 142 0.23 -0.95 -0.58
N ARG A 143 -0.97 -1.28 -1.07
CA ARG A 143 -1.47 -0.82 -2.38
C ARG A 143 -1.50 0.70 -2.47
N MET A 144 -2.01 1.35 -1.41
CA MET A 144 -2.02 2.81 -1.31
C MET A 144 -0.62 3.42 -1.34
N ALA A 145 0.35 2.84 -0.63
CA ALA A 145 1.73 3.34 -0.66
C ALA A 145 2.30 3.33 -2.09
N ILE A 146 2.05 2.26 -2.85
CA ILE A 146 2.50 2.13 -4.23
C ILE A 146 1.79 3.13 -5.15
N LEU A 147 0.46 3.23 -5.09
CA LEU A 147 -0.28 4.16 -5.95
C LEU A 147 0.09 5.62 -5.67
N LEU A 148 0.37 5.99 -4.43
CA LEU A 148 0.84 7.33 -4.07
C LEU A 148 2.27 7.60 -4.54
N HIS A 149 3.14 6.59 -4.57
CA HIS A 149 4.47 6.67 -5.16
C HIS A 149 4.35 6.93 -6.67
N GLU A 150 3.56 6.14 -7.40
CA GLU A 150 3.35 6.33 -8.85
C GLU A 150 2.73 7.70 -9.17
N TYR A 151 1.72 8.11 -8.39
CA TYR A 151 1.13 9.46 -8.51
C TYR A 151 2.18 10.55 -8.37
N SER A 152 3.13 10.36 -7.46
CA SER A 152 4.16 11.36 -7.18
C SER A 152 5.09 11.58 -8.36
N HIS A 153 5.44 10.53 -9.10
CA HIS A 153 6.28 10.64 -10.29
C HIS A 153 5.74 11.64 -11.31
N PHE A 154 4.46 11.58 -11.63
CA PHE A 154 3.87 12.40 -12.70
C PHE A 154 3.30 13.72 -12.19
N TYR A 155 2.78 13.75 -10.96
CA TYR A 155 1.99 14.88 -10.50
C TYR A 155 2.67 15.77 -9.46
N LEU A 156 3.72 15.30 -8.78
CA LEU A 156 4.34 16.00 -7.67
C LEU A 156 5.84 16.25 -7.85
N ASN A 157 6.56 15.30 -8.46
CA ASN A 157 7.99 15.40 -8.63
C ASN A 157 8.38 16.53 -9.58
N ARG A 158 9.46 17.23 -9.26
CA ARG A 158 10.10 18.15 -10.20
C ARG A 158 10.79 17.42 -11.34
N ASN A 159 11.42 16.28 -11.01
CA ASN A 159 11.97 15.36 -11.97
C ASN A 159 11.17 14.04 -11.89
N PRO A 160 10.34 13.72 -12.91
CA PRO A 160 9.54 12.49 -12.92
C PRO A 160 10.33 11.20 -12.74
N SER A 161 11.61 11.19 -13.10
CA SER A 161 12.47 10.01 -12.96
C SER A 161 13.14 9.90 -11.57
N ASN A 162 12.88 10.82 -10.65
CA ASN A 162 13.51 10.83 -9.34
C ASN A 162 12.72 9.93 -8.37
N GLU A 163 13.21 8.70 -8.20
CA GLU A 163 12.64 7.70 -7.31
C GLU A 163 12.57 8.14 -5.84
N ILE A 164 13.63 8.81 -5.35
CA ILE A 164 13.67 9.28 -3.96
C ILE A 164 12.62 10.37 -3.73
N GLU A 165 12.45 11.27 -4.66
CA GLU A 165 11.44 12.32 -4.58
C GLU A 165 10.03 11.73 -4.62
N ALA A 166 9.79 10.71 -5.46
CA ALA A 166 8.53 9.98 -5.52
C ALA A 166 8.24 9.24 -4.21
N ASP A 167 9.24 8.54 -3.66
CA ASP A 167 9.12 7.88 -2.36
C ASP A 167 8.69 8.86 -1.27
N LEU A 168 9.40 9.98 -1.12
CA LEU A 168 9.14 10.94 -0.05
C LEU A 168 7.81 11.69 -0.23
N ASN A 169 7.45 12.09 -1.46
CA ASN A 169 6.19 12.73 -1.75
C ASN A 169 4.99 11.79 -1.51
N GLY A 170 5.08 10.55 -1.99
CA GLY A 170 4.06 9.52 -1.78
C GLY A 170 3.87 9.23 -0.30
N LEU A 171 4.98 9.04 0.45
CA LEU A 171 4.96 8.80 1.88
C LEU A 171 4.40 9.96 2.69
N ASN A 172 4.71 11.19 2.31
CA ASN A 172 4.14 12.35 2.99
C ASN A 172 2.61 12.37 2.91
N ILE A 173 2.03 12.01 1.75
CA ILE A 173 0.58 11.87 1.62
C ILE A 173 0.08 10.68 2.43
N TYR A 174 0.73 9.51 2.30
CA TYR A 174 0.37 8.27 2.98
C TYR A 174 0.27 8.44 4.50
N LEU A 175 1.31 9.01 5.12
CA LEU A 175 1.36 9.23 6.56
C LEU A 175 0.34 10.28 7.02
N LYS A 176 0.15 11.33 6.23
CA LYS A 176 -0.88 12.34 6.50
C LYS A 176 -2.30 11.77 6.41
N LEU A 177 -2.54 10.76 5.62
CA LEU A 177 -3.80 10.03 5.60
C LEU A 177 -4.00 9.13 6.82
N GLY A 178 -2.98 8.96 7.67
CA GLY A 178 -3.04 8.14 8.88
C GLY A 178 -2.80 6.65 8.65
N TYR A 179 -2.24 6.27 7.50
CA TYR A 179 -1.87 4.87 7.27
C TYR A 179 -0.69 4.42 8.14
N PRO A 180 -0.65 3.14 8.54
CA PRO A 180 0.37 2.64 9.47
C PRO A 180 1.79 2.65 8.87
N LYS A 181 2.77 3.12 9.66
CA LYS A 181 4.20 3.13 9.27
C LYS A 181 4.74 1.73 8.93
N ILE A 182 4.25 0.69 9.62
CA ILE A 182 4.73 -0.68 9.41
C ILE A 182 4.45 -1.20 7.99
N ASP A 183 3.33 -0.82 7.38
CA ASP A 183 3.00 -1.24 6.03
C ASP A 183 3.91 -0.59 4.98
N ILE A 184 4.47 0.59 5.28
CA ILE A 184 5.52 1.21 4.46
C ILE A 184 6.75 0.30 4.41
N TYR A 185 7.24 -0.15 5.57
CA TYR A 185 8.38 -1.05 5.62
C TYR A 185 8.10 -2.37 4.90
N ASN A 186 6.90 -2.93 5.06
CA ASN A 186 6.50 -4.17 4.38
C ASN A 186 6.54 -4.03 2.86
N VAL A 187 6.00 -2.94 2.30
CA VAL A 187 6.00 -2.73 0.85
C VAL A 187 7.40 -2.48 0.31
N PHE A 188 8.17 -1.59 0.95
CA PHE A 188 9.51 -1.27 0.46
C PHE A 188 10.50 -2.43 0.60
N LEU A 189 10.43 -3.19 1.71
CA LEU A 189 11.23 -4.40 1.86
C LEU A 189 10.87 -5.45 0.79
N SER A 190 9.60 -5.61 0.45
CA SER A 190 9.20 -6.54 -0.61
C SER A 190 9.75 -6.11 -1.97
N VAL A 191 9.68 -4.82 -2.30
CA VAL A 191 10.22 -4.29 -3.57
C VAL A 191 11.75 -4.35 -3.61
N PHE A 192 12.43 -3.89 -2.56
CA PHE A 192 13.90 -3.84 -2.56
C PHE A 192 14.56 -5.22 -2.42
N LYS A 193 13.90 -6.19 -1.78
CA LYS A 193 14.37 -7.57 -1.70
C LYS A 193 14.40 -8.24 -3.08
N THR A 194 13.49 -7.88 -3.98
CA THR A 194 13.45 -8.41 -5.35
C THR A 194 14.47 -7.77 -6.29
N ALA A 195 14.96 -6.58 -5.96
CA ALA A 195 15.93 -5.81 -6.76
C ALA A 195 17.00 -5.17 -5.86
N PRO A 196 17.86 -5.98 -5.19
CA PRO A 196 18.88 -5.44 -4.31
C PRO A 196 19.93 -4.65 -5.12
N SER A 197 20.15 -3.38 -4.73
CA SER A 197 21.12 -2.50 -5.37
C SER A 197 21.51 -1.35 -4.44
N GLU A 198 22.68 -0.73 -4.65
CA GLU A 198 23.09 0.45 -3.88
C GLU A 198 22.11 1.62 -4.00
N PRO A 199 21.52 1.93 -5.18
CA PRO A 199 20.45 2.92 -5.27
C PRO A 199 19.24 2.59 -4.37
N ASN A 200 18.77 1.33 -4.34
CA ASN A 200 17.65 0.92 -3.51
C ASN A 200 17.98 0.96 -2.02
N LYS A 201 19.22 0.64 -1.63
CA LYS A 201 19.68 0.81 -0.25
C LYS A 201 19.62 2.28 0.18
N ARG A 202 20.12 3.20 -0.65
CA ARG A 202 20.05 4.64 -0.36
C ARG A 202 18.61 5.17 -0.30
N ARG A 203 17.71 4.65 -1.13
CA ARG A 203 16.28 4.95 -1.07
C ARG A 203 15.72 4.54 0.28
N PHE A 204 15.98 3.29 0.71
CA PHE A 204 15.53 2.76 1.99
C PHE A 204 16.04 3.58 3.18
N GLU A 205 17.32 3.95 3.22
CA GLU A 205 17.90 4.75 4.29
C GLU A 205 17.22 6.14 4.43
N LYS A 206 16.94 6.80 3.29
CA LYS A 206 16.23 8.08 3.28
C LYS A 206 14.78 7.96 3.73
N LEU A 207 14.12 6.91 3.29
CA LEU A 207 12.76 6.58 3.67
C LEU A 207 12.66 6.28 5.16
N ASP A 208 13.54 5.44 5.71
CA ASP A 208 13.59 5.10 7.13
C ASP A 208 13.77 6.36 8.00
N LYS A 209 14.72 7.21 7.62
CA LYS A 209 14.92 8.50 8.29
C LYS A 209 13.67 9.39 8.24
N PHE A 210 12.99 9.45 7.10
CA PHE A 210 11.77 10.24 6.94
C PHE A 210 10.63 9.70 7.83
N VAL A 211 10.38 8.39 7.80
CA VAL A 211 9.32 7.74 8.56
C VAL A 211 9.54 7.87 10.08
N LYS A 212 10.80 7.72 10.55
CA LYS A 212 11.15 7.88 11.96
C LYS A 212 10.92 9.32 12.46
N ASN A 213 11.21 10.30 11.62
CA ASN A 213 11.07 11.72 11.96
C ASN A 213 9.65 12.26 11.78
N HIS A 214 8.77 11.52 11.12
CA HIS A 214 7.38 11.92 10.94
C HIS A 214 6.62 11.70 12.26
N ARG A 215 6.10 12.78 12.85
CA ARG A 215 5.30 12.78 14.07
C ARG A 215 3.81 12.67 13.78
#